data_c9281f90000135d148398dd54cff2d0f
#
_entry.id   c9281f90000135d148398dd54cff2d0f
#
_cell.length_a   1.000
_cell.length_b   1.000
_cell.length_c   1.000
_cell.angle_alpha   90.00
_cell.angle_beta   90.00
_cell.angle_gamma   90.00
#
_symmetry.space_group_name_H-M   'P 1'
#
loop_
_entity.id
_entity.type
_entity.pdbx_description
1 polymer ?
#
loop_
_entity_poly.entity_id
_entity_poly.type
_entity_poly.pdbx_seq_one_letter_code
_entity_poly.pdbx_strand_id
1 'polypeptide(L)'
;NRTVLADILGDEYNFIEAENGARAIELLRTHTDIDLILLDMVMPEMNGFDVLTAMNNNRQIEDIPVVMISAENGIEHIERAYDLGVTDYISRPFDRMVVRHRVVNALILAAKQKRLMRLAAEQIYEKEKISDLMINIFSHIVEFRNGESGPHVLHIRTITEVLLNRLVQKTDRYSLTQEDIQLISSASALHDIGKVSIPDEIINKPGKLTKEEFEIMKSHTTVGADILHDLPFSNEEPLLK
;
A
#
# COMPACT_ATOMS: atom_id res chain seq x y z
N ASN A 1 -21.66 4.34 34.49
CA ASN A 1 -21.60 3.55 33.24
C ASN A 1 -20.20 2.97 32.98
N ARG A 2 -19.12 3.78 33.04
CA ARG A 2 -17.74 3.34 32.78
C ARG A 2 -17.32 2.20 33.73
N THR A 3 -17.49 2.40 35.02
CA THR A 3 -17.19 1.38 36.05
C THR A 3 -17.90 0.04 35.78
N VAL A 4 -19.20 0.10 35.39
CA VAL A 4 -19.96 -1.11 35.07
C VAL A 4 -19.40 -1.85 33.86
N LEU A 5 -18.96 -1.11 32.82
CA LEU A 5 -18.34 -1.71 31.64
C LEU A 5 -16.98 -2.34 31.98
N ALA A 6 -16.17 -1.67 32.79
CA ALA A 6 -14.90 -2.23 33.27
C ALA A 6 -15.13 -3.50 34.09
N ASP A 7 -16.11 -3.53 34.99
CA ASP A 7 -16.48 -4.73 35.74
C ASP A 7 -17.00 -5.89 34.87
N ILE A 8 -17.71 -5.55 33.77
CA ILE A 8 -18.21 -6.56 32.82
C ILE A 8 -17.06 -7.19 32.03
N LEU A 9 -16.12 -6.37 31.57
CA LEU A 9 -15.02 -6.80 30.73
C LEU A 9 -13.87 -7.43 31.53
N GLY A 10 -13.70 -7.02 32.80
CA GLY A 10 -12.70 -7.58 33.71
C GLY A 10 -11.29 -7.11 33.46
N ASP A 11 -10.32 -7.74 34.13
CA ASP A 11 -8.91 -7.33 34.16
C ASP A 11 -8.10 -7.78 32.92
N GLU A 12 -8.77 -8.36 31.93
CA GLU A 12 -8.13 -8.83 30.69
C GLU A 12 -7.74 -7.68 29.74
N TYR A 13 -8.23 -6.45 30.02
CA TYR A 13 -8.06 -5.27 29.16
C TYR A 13 -7.45 -4.11 29.94
N ASN A 14 -6.65 -3.29 29.25
CA ASN A 14 -6.19 -2.01 29.76
C ASN A 14 -7.19 -0.92 29.39
N PHE A 15 -7.73 -0.21 30.36
CA PHE A 15 -8.73 0.83 30.15
C PHE A 15 -8.12 2.21 30.22
N ILE A 16 -8.44 3.04 29.20
CA ILE A 16 -8.21 4.47 29.20
C ILE A 16 -9.59 5.13 29.22
N GLU A 17 -9.86 5.95 30.24
CA GLU A 17 -11.17 6.57 30.39
C GLU A 17 -11.16 8.02 29.94
N ALA A 18 -12.21 8.42 29.21
CA ALA A 18 -12.54 9.80 28.88
C ALA A 18 -13.88 10.17 29.52
N GLU A 19 -13.97 11.35 30.11
CA GLU A 19 -15.20 11.84 30.76
C GLU A 19 -16.20 12.49 29.79
N ASN A 20 -15.70 12.96 28.64
CA ASN A 20 -16.47 13.56 27.55
C ASN A 20 -15.80 13.33 26.20
N GLY A 21 -16.46 13.74 25.12
CA GLY A 21 -15.94 13.55 23.76
C GLY A 21 -14.68 14.36 23.47
N ALA A 22 -14.54 15.56 24.03
CA ALA A 22 -13.34 16.39 23.83
C ALA A 22 -12.09 15.70 24.41
N ARG A 23 -12.23 15.13 25.62
CA ARG A 23 -11.15 14.37 26.26
C ARG A 23 -10.85 13.08 25.48
N ALA A 24 -11.86 12.42 24.90
CA ALA A 24 -11.66 11.25 24.06
C ALA A 24 -10.80 11.58 22.83
N ILE A 25 -11.08 12.67 22.13
CA ILE A 25 -10.28 13.12 20.97
C ILE A 25 -8.83 13.47 21.37
N GLU A 26 -8.63 14.11 22.53
CA GLU A 26 -7.28 14.39 23.04
C GLU A 26 -6.50 13.11 23.31
N LEU A 27 -7.13 12.12 23.95
CA LEU A 27 -6.52 10.81 24.19
C LEU A 27 -6.19 10.06 22.89
N LEU A 28 -7.05 10.12 21.89
CA LEU A 28 -6.80 9.53 20.56
C LEU A 28 -5.61 10.15 19.81
N ARG A 29 -5.21 11.38 20.15
CA ARG A 29 -4.01 12.02 19.60
C ARG A 29 -2.74 11.61 20.30
N THR A 30 -2.82 11.23 21.56
CA THR A 30 -1.66 10.94 22.43
C THR A 30 -1.39 9.43 22.57
N HIS A 31 -2.40 8.59 22.37
CA HIS A 31 -2.31 7.14 22.45
C HIS A 31 -2.53 6.53 21.08
N THR A 32 -1.53 5.85 20.56
CA THR A 32 -1.57 5.20 19.23
C THR A 32 -1.86 3.70 19.31
N ASP A 33 -2.00 3.18 20.52
CA ASP A 33 -2.15 1.76 20.86
C ASP A 33 -3.58 1.39 21.32
N ILE A 34 -4.57 2.19 20.93
CA ILE A 34 -5.98 1.93 21.24
C ILE A 34 -6.52 0.86 20.26
N ASP A 35 -6.98 -0.26 20.83
CA ASP A 35 -7.51 -1.38 20.04
C ASP A 35 -9.02 -1.30 19.80
N LEU A 36 -9.78 -0.61 20.66
CA LEU A 36 -11.23 -0.47 20.55
C LEU A 36 -11.72 0.72 21.39
N ILE A 37 -12.77 1.37 20.93
CA ILE A 37 -13.47 2.43 21.65
C ILE A 37 -14.88 1.98 22.01
N LEU A 38 -15.24 2.10 23.31
CA LEU A 38 -16.62 2.06 23.78
C LEU A 38 -17.10 3.49 23.93
N LEU A 39 -17.99 3.91 23.04
CA LEU A 39 -18.40 5.31 22.91
C LEU A 39 -19.85 5.50 23.34
N ASP A 40 -20.07 6.26 24.42
CA ASP A 40 -21.43 6.66 24.81
C ASP A 40 -21.97 7.70 23.81
N MET A 41 -23.21 7.54 23.39
CA MET A 41 -23.87 8.49 22.50
C MET A 41 -24.12 9.84 23.19
N VAL A 42 -24.59 9.81 24.44
CA VAL A 42 -24.97 11.01 25.20
C VAL A 42 -23.89 11.36 26.21
N MET A 43 -23.10 12.38 25.89
CA MET A 43 -22.07 12.93 26.77
C MET A 43 -22.15 14.45 26.83
N PRO A 44 -21.70 15.07 27.95
CA PRO A 44 -21.61 16.53 28.05
C PRO A 44 -20.57 17.09 27.07
N GLU A 45 -20.73 18.37 26.71
CA GLU A 45 -19.83 19.17 25.86
C GLU A 45 -19.76 18.67 24.40
N MET A 46 -19.34 17.43 24.17
CA MET A 46 -19.17 16.81 22.88
C MET A 46 -19.79 15.41 22.90
N ASN A 47 -20.81 15.18 22.12
CA ASN A 47 -21.55 13.91 22.08
C ASN A 47 -20.82 12.84 21.25
N GLY A 48 -21.33 11.58 21.27
CA GLY A 48 -20.68 10.46 20.56
C GLY A 48 -20.66 10.64 19.03
N PHE A 49 -21.66 11.26 18.43
CA PHE A 49 -21.65 11.53 16.98
C PHE A 49 -20.61 12.57 16.58
N ASP A 50 -20.35 13.57 17.43
CA ASP A 50 -19.30 14.55 17.19
C ASP A 50 -17.90 13.90 17.24
N VAL A 51 -17.72 12.95 18.17
CA VAL A 51 -16.47 12.13 18.24
C VAL A 51 -16.30 11.30 16.98
N LEU A 52 -17.33 10.58 16.52
CA LEU A 52 -17.29 9.81 15.28
C LEU A 52 -16.97 10.67 14.08
N THR A 53 -17.57 11.86 13.98
CA THR A 53 -17.28 12.81 12.90
C THR A 53 -15.81 13.25 12.92
N ALA A 54 -15.27 13.54 14.09
CA ALA A 54 -13.86 13.89 14.25
C ALA A 54 -12.92 12.72 13.88
N MET A 55 -13.27 11.49 14.27
CA MET A 55 -12.51 10.29 13.91
C MET A 55 -12.54 10.02 12.40
N ASN A 56 -13.68 10.24 11.74
CA ASN A 56 -13.82 10.14 10.28
C ASN A 56 -12.93 11.17 9.57
N ASN A 57 -12.95 12.42 9.98
CA ASN A 57 -12.14 13.49 9.40
C ASN A 57 -10.62 13.19 9.51
N ASN A 58 -10.22 12.45 10.54
CA ASN A 58 -8.84 12.03 10.77
C ASN A 58 -8.54 10.60 10.26
N ARG A 59 -9.50 9.92 9.61
CA ARG A 59 -9.43 8.52 9.17
C ARG A 59 -9.17 7.49 10.28
N GLN A 60 -9.31 7.87 11.53
CA GLN A 60 -9.07 6.99 12.68
C GLN A 60 -10.14 5.89 12.80
N ILE A 61 -11.34 6.10 12.25
CA ILE A 61 -12.43 5.12 12.25
C ILE A 61 -12.11 3.88 11.41
N GLU A 62 -11.19 4.00 10.44
CA GLU A 62 -10.74 2.90 9.59
C GLU A 62 -9.85 1.91 10.35
N ASP A 63 -9.10 2.41 11.35
CA ASP A 63 -8.10 1.64 12.10
C ASP A 63 -8.58 1.17 13.47
N ILE A 64 -9.49 1.94 14.09
CA ILE A 64 -9.92 1.71 15.48
C ILE A 64 -11.44 1.40 15.48
N PRO A 65 -11.82 0.17 15.78
CA PRO A 65 -13.24 -0.21 15.86
C PRO A 65 -13.94 0.56 17.00
N VAL A 66 -15.14 1.06 16.72
CA VAL A 66 -15.96 1.78 17.67
C VAL A 66 -17.23 0.97 17.94
N VAL A 67 -17.50 0.68 19.21
CA VAL A 67 -18.76 0.11 19.67
C VAL A 67 -19.54 1.24 20.39
N MET A 68 -20.63 1.68 19.77
CA MET A 68 -21.45 2.74 20.35
C MET A 68 -22.36 2.19 21.44
N ILE A 69 -22.56 2.97 22.49
CA ILE A 69 -23.40 2.63 23.63
C ILE A 69 -24.50 3.69 23.77
N SER A 70 -25.75 3.27 23.89
CA SER A 70 -26.85 4.21 24.09
C SER A 70 -28.00 3.64 24.91
N ALA A 71 -28.72 4.55 25.58
CA ALA A 71 -30.05 4.28 26.16
C ALA A 71 -31.17 4.51 25.15
N GLU A 72 -30.92 5.23 24.06
CA GLU A 72 -31.87 5.53 23.02
C GLU A 72 -31.87 4.44 21.95
N ASN A 73 -33.04 3.83 21.72
CA ASN A 73 -33.19 2.73 20.75
C ASN A 73 -33.90 3.21 19.46
N GLY A 74 -33.81 4.50 19.14
CA GLY A 74 -34.36 5.06 17.90
C GLY A 74 -33.60 4.50 16.68
N ILE A 75 -34.33 3.91 15.72
CA ILE A 75 -33.74 3.33 14.49
C ILE A 75 -32.89 4.38 13.77
N GLU A 76 -33.33 5.63 13.71
CA GLU A 76 -32.60 6.73 13.07
C GLU A 76 -31.19 6.97 13.67
N HIS A 77 -31.07 6.84 14.99
CA HIS A 77 -29.77 6.99 15.67
C HIS A 77 -28.83 5.81 15.40
N ILE A 78 -29.39 4.62 15.31
CA ILE A 78 -28.64 3.40 15.00
C ILE A 78 -28.13 3.45 13.56
N GLU A 79 -28.99 3.78 12.60
CA GLU A 79 -28.63 3.94 11.18
C GLU A 79 -27.54 4.99 11.02
N ARG A 80 -27.71 6.18 11.61
CA ARG A 80 -26.71 7.24 11.58
C ARG A 80 -25.36 6.82 12.17
N ALA A 81 -25.37 6.00 13.24
CA ALA A 81 -24.12 5.50 13.83
C ALA A 81 -23.37 4.58 12.84
N TYR A 82 -24.10 3.66 12.19
CA TYR A 82 -23.50 2.78 11.18
C TYR A 82 -23.03 3.55 9.93
N ASP A 83 -23.78 4.55 9.47
CA ASP A 83 -23.36 5.42 8.37
C ASP A 83 -22.05 6.18 8.67
N LEU A 84 -21.80 6.48 9.95
CA LEU A 84 -20.58 7.08 10.43
C LEU A 84 -19.45 6.06 10.70
N GLY A 85 -19.66 4.78 10.40
CA GLY A 85 -18.63 3.75 10.46
C GLY A 85 -18.49 3.04 11.81
N VAL A 86 -19.51 3.09 12.67
CA VAL A 86 -19.51 2.32 13.91
C VAL A 86 -19.50 0.83 13.62
N THR A 87 -18.63 0.10 14.30
CA THR A 87 -18.47 -1.35 14.12
C THR A 87 -19.67 -2.11 14.71
N ASP A 88 -20.18 -1.68 15.87
CA ASP A 88 -21.31 -2.30 16.54
C ASP A 88 -22.01 -1.32 17.50
N TYR A 89 -23.18 -1.71 18.00
CA TYR A 89 -24.05 -0.90 18.84
C TYR A 89 -24.58 -1.71 20.03
N ILE A 90 -24.49 -1.17 21.25
CA ILE A 90 -24.97 -1.79 22.48
C ILE A 90 -26.05 -0.91 23.13
N SER A 91 -27.26 -1.45 23.30
CA SER A 91 -28.34 -0.78 24.00
C SER A 91 -28.26 -0.99 25.52
N ARG A 92 -28.78 0.00 26.27
CA ARG A 92 -29.00 -0.14 27.70
C ARG A 92 -30.43 -0.63 27.98
N PRO A 93 -30.67 -1.40 29.06
CA PRO A 93 -29.70 -1.85 30.09
C PRO A 93 -28.71 -2.89 29.57
N PHE A 94 -27.49 -2.92 30.15
CA PHE A 94 -26.44 -3.83 29.72
C PHE A 94 -26.75 -5.28 30.11
N ASP A 95 -26.76 -6.17 29.14
CA ASP A 95 -26.54 -7.58 29.37
C ASP A 95 -25.03 -7.89 29.33
N ARG A 96 -24.52 -8.48 30.43
CA ARG A 96 -23.08 -8.78 30.59
C ARG A 96 -22.51 -9.63 29.44
N MET A 97 -23.25 -10.63 29.03
CA MET A 97 -22.83 -11.55 27.97
C MET A 97 -22.81 -10.86 26.60
N VAL A 98 -23.84 -10.03 26.32
CA VAL A 98 -23.93 -9.28 25.07
C VAL A 98 -22.78 -8.29 24.94
N VAL A 99 -22.49 -7.51 25.99
CA VAL A 99 -21.37 -6.55 25.99
C VAL A 99 -20.05 -7.28 25.69
N ARG A 100 -19.77 -8.35 26.44
CA ARG A 100 -18.52 -9.11 26.28
C ARG A 100 -18.38 -9.69 24.87
N HIS A 101 -19.43 -10.32 24.35
CA HIS A 101 -19.41 -10.90 23.00
C HIS A 101 -19.22 -9.86 21.91
N ARG A 102 -19.87 -8.68 22.00
CA ARG A 102 -19.73 -7.62 21.00
C ARG A 102 -18.31 -7.04 21.01
N VAL A 103 -17.75 -6.76 22.17
CA VAL A 103 -16.38 -6.28 22.33
C VAL A 103 -15.37 -7.28 21.77
N VAL A 104 -15.49 -8.55 22.18
CA VAL A 104 -14.58 -9.62 21.69
C VAL A 104 -14.68 -9.78 20.18
N ASN A 105 -15.90 -9.78 19.63
CA ASN A 105 -16.10 -9.92 18.18
C ASN A 105 -15.52 -8.72 17.41
N ALA A 106 -15.70 -7.49 17.91
CA ALA A 106 -15.12 -6.29 17.29
C ALA A 106 -13.58 -6.35 17.30
N LEU A 107 -12.97 -6.74 18.40
CA LEU A 107 -11.52 -6.91 18.51
C LEU A 107 -11.00 -8.03 17.59
N ILE A 108 -11.68 -9.19 17.52
CA ILE A 108 -11.32 -10.28 16.61
C ILE A 108 -11.40 -9.83 15.15
N LEU A 109 -12.46 -9.10 14.78
CA LEU A 109 -12.64 -8.61 13.41
C LEU A 109 -11.52 -7.63 13.03
N ALA A 110 -11.22 -6.66 13.89
CA ALA A 110 -10.14 -5.70 13.68
C ALA A 110 -8.77 -6.38 13.57
N ALA A 111 -8.50 -7.35 14.45
CA ALA A 111 -7.24 -8.11 14.39
C ALA A 111 -7.11 -8.92 13.09
N LYS A 112 -8.21 -9.54 12.61
CA LYS A 112 -8.23 -10.25 11.32
C LYS A 112 -8.00 -9.30 10.15
N GLN A 113 -8.62 -8.13 10.16
CA GLN A 113 -8.46 -7.11 9.12
C GLN A 113 -7.01 -6.60 9.06
N LYS A 114 -6.43 -6.21 10.21
CA LYS A 114 -5.01 -5.82 10.30
C LYS A 114 -4.07 -6.92 9.79
N ARG A 115 -4.35 -8.18 10.13
CA ARG A 115 -3.56 -9.32 9.65
C ARG A 115 -3.65 -9.50 8.14
N LEU A 116 -4.85 -9.38 7.55
CA LEU A 116 -5.05 -9.49 6.11
C LEU A 116 -4.34 -8.38 5.35
N MET A 117 -4.43 -7.13 5.84
CA MET A 117 -3.71 -5.99 5.25
C MET A 117 -2.18 -6.21 5.28
N ARG A 118 -1.65 -6.70 6.41
CA ARG A 118 -0.22 -7.01 6.51
C ARG A 118 0.20 -8.11 5.53
N LEU A 119 -0.57 -9.20 5.43
CA LEU A 119 -0.27 -10.28 4.49
C LEU A 119 -0.35 -9.80 3.03
N ALA A 120 -1.32 -8.95 2.70
CA ALA A 120 -1.43 -8.35 1.37
C ALA A 120 -0.20 -7.47 1.06
N ALA A 121 0.22 -6.62 1.99
CA ALA A 121 1.41 -5.79 1.84
C ALA A 121 2.70 -6.64 1.68
N GLU A 122 2.85 -7.70 2.48
CA GLU A 122 3.95 -8.65 2.36
C GLU A 122 3.97 -9.34 0.97
N GLN A 123 2.81 -9.75 0.45
CA GLN A 123 2.70 -10.38 -0.88
C GLN A 123 3.03 -9.40 -2.01
N ILE A 124 2.58 -8.15 -1.91
CA ILE A 124 2.92 -7.10 -2.89
C ILE A 124 4.44 -6.90 -2.90
N TYR A 125 5.06 -6.73 -1.74
CA TYR A 125 6.50 -6.54 -1.61
C TYR A 125 7.31 -7.72 -2.18
N GLU A 126 6.92 -8.97 -1.88
CA GLU A 126 7.58 -10.16 -2.43
C GLU A 126 7.40 -10.26 -3.96
N LYS A 127 6.21 -9.91 -4.49
CA LYS A 127 5.97 -9.87 -5.94
C LYS A 127 6.88 -8.85 -6.63
N GLU A 128 7.02 -7.65 -6.09
CA GLU A 128 7.91 -6.61 -6.62
C GLU A 128 9.38 -7.07 -6.62
N LYS A 129 9.82 -7.64 -5.51
CA LYS A 129 11.18 -8.18 -5.37
C LYS A 129 11.49 -9.29 -6.38
N ILE A 130 10.54 -10.21 -6.63
CA ILE A 130 10.69 -11.27 -7.64
C ILE A 130 10.74 -10.65 -9.03
N SER A 131 9.90 -9.68 -9.33
CA SER A 131 9.91 -8.97 -10.62
C SER A 131 11.25 -8.30 -10.88
N ASP A 132 11.76 -7.54 -9.92
CA ASP A 132 13.09 -6.90 -9.99
C ASP A 132 14.21 -7.92 -10.18
N LEU A 133 14.16 -9.05 -9.47
CA LEU A 133 15.14 -10.13 -9.62
C LEU A 133 15.11 -10.71 -11.04
N MET A 134 13.93 -10.97 -11.59
CA MET A 134 13.79 -11.50 -12.96
C MET A 134 14.34 -10.53 -14.01
N ILE A 135 14.00 -9.23 -13.91
CA ILE A 135 14.53 -8.19 -14.80
C ILE A 135 16.07 -8.18 -14.74
N ASN A 136 16.63 -8.20 -13.53
CA ASN A 136 18.09 -8.21 -13.35
C ASN A 136 18.74 -9.48 -13.94
N ILE A 137 18.12 -10.66 -13.76
CA ILE A 137 18.64 -11.91 -14.33
C ILE A 137 18.62 -11.85 -15.87
N PHE A 138 17.51 -11.45 -16.48
CA PHE A 138 17.42 -11.37 -17.95
C PHE A 138 18.41 -10.35 -18.51
N SER A 139 18.51 -9.19 -17.92
CA SER A 139 19.46 -8.17 -18.34
C SER A 139 20.90 -8.68 -18.20
N HIS A 140 21.21 -9.35 -17.09
CA HIS A 140 22.56 -9.92 -16.87
C HIS A 140 22.92 -11.02 -17.87
N ILE A 141 21.95 -11.88 -18.27
CA ILE A 141 22.18 -12.91 -19.29
C ILE A 141 22.54 -12.27 -20.63
N VAL A 142 21.87 -11.17 -21.00
CA VAL A 142 22.14 -10.44 -22.24
C VAL A 142 23.51 -9.76 -22.18
N GLU A 143 23.85 -9.10 -21.08
CA GLU A 143 25.16 -8.44 -20.88
C GLU A 143 26.33 -9.41 -20.82
N PHE A 144 26.14 -10.57 -20.17
CA PHE A 144 27.18 -11.61 -20.12
C PHE A 144 27.65 -12.02 -21.53
N ARG A 145 26.74 -12.03 -22.50
CA ARG A 145 27.05 -12.34 -23.90
C ARG A 145 27.89 -11.26 -24.57
N ASN A 146 27.80 -10.01 -24.11
CA ASN A 146 28.53 -8.86 -24.67
C ASN A 146 29.89 -8.62 -24.00
N GLY A 147 30.27 -9.39 -22.98
CA GLY A 147 31.44 -9.12 -22.16
C GLY A 147 31.32 -7.84 -21.32
N GLU A 148 30.12 -7.25 -21.22
CA GLU A 148 29.84 -6.12 -20.34
C GLU A 148 29.71 -6.57 -18.88
N SER A 149 30.05 -5.71 -17.94
CA SER A 149 30.03 -6.07 -16.52
C SER A 149 28.65 -5.89 -15.92
N GLY A 150 28.16 -6.88 -15.13
CA GLY A 150 26.84 -6.85 -14.47
C GLY A 150 26.42 -5.58 -13.71
N PRO A 151 27.33 -4.67 -13.28
CA PRO A 151 26.97 -3.37 -12.75
C PRO A 151 26.33 -2.40 -13.76
N HIS A 152 26.43 -2.63 -15.07
CA HIS A 152 25.93 -1.70 -16.09
C HIS A 152 24.41 -1.48 -16.00
N VAL A 153 23.64 -2.55 -15.93
CA VAL A 153 22.16 -2.47 -15.80
C VAL A 153 21.74 -1.68 -14.57
N LEU A 154 22.39 -1.95 -13.43
CA LEU A 154 22.10 -1.23 -12.19
C LEU A 154 22.39 0.28 -12.34
N HIS A 155 23.49 0.62 -13.00
CA HIS A 155 23.83 2.01 -13.27
C HIS A 155 22.80 2.70 -14.17
N ILE A 156 22.36 2.06 -15.26
CA ILE A 156 21.34 2.61 -16.17
C ILE A 156 20.05 2.86 -15.41
N ARG A 157 19.57 1.88 -14.64
CA ARG A 157 18.36 2.03 -13.80
C ARG A 157 18.48 3.21 -12.84
N THR A 158 19.59 3.27 -12.08
CA THR A 158 19.82 4.34 -11.10
C THR A 158 19.91 5.72 -11.76
N ILE A 159 20.64 5.83 -12.88
CA ILE A 159 20.76 7.10 -13.61
C ILE A 159 19.40 7.55 -14.15
N THR A 160 18.62 6.63 -14.71
CA THR A 160 17.26 6.91 -15.23
C THR A 160 16.38 7.45 -14.11
N GLU A 161 16.36 6.79 -12.94
CA GLU A 161 15.59 7.24 -11.79
C GLU A 161 16.00 8.62 -11.31
N VAL A 162 17.30 8.88 -11.15
CA VAL A 162 17.83 10.19 -10.73
C VAL A 162 17.47 11.28 -11.74
N LEU A 163 17.60 11.01 -13.05
CA LEU A 163 17.27 11.97 -14.10
C LEU A 163 15.78 12.27 -14.10
N LEU A 164 14.89 11.29 -14.00
CA LEU A 164 13.44 11.49 -14.00
C LEU A 164 13.00 12.24 -12.74
N ASN A 165 13.49 11.89 -11.56
CA ASN A 165 13.23 12.63 -10.33
C ASN A 165 13.68 14.09 -10.45
N ARG A 166 14.81 14.36 -11.12
CA ARG A 166 15.27 15.72 -11.34
C ARG A 166 14.45 16.46 -12.39
N LEU A 167 13.97 15.75 -13.40
CA LEU A 167 13.11 16.30 -14.44
C LEU A 167 11.80 16.84 -13.85
N VAL A 168 11.07 16.05 -13.07
CA VAL A 168 9.81 16.47 -12.46
C VAL A 168 9.97 17.61 -11.46
N GLN A 169 11.14 17.76 -10.83
CA GLN A 169 11.45 18.91 -9.99
C GLN A 169 11.71 20.21 -10.77
N LYS A 170 12.13 20.11 -12.04
CA LYS A 170 12.53 21.26 -12.85
C LYS A 170 11.45 21.77 -13.81
N THR A 171 10.48 20.95 -14.15
CA THR A 171 9.45 21.31 -15.12
C THR A 171 8.14 20.55 -14.87
N ASP A 172 7.03 21.26 -15.02
CA ASP A 172 5.68 20.71 -14.94
C ASP A 172 5.19 20.17 -16.30
N ARG A 173 6.09 20.14 -17.31
CA ARG A 173 5.73 19.67 -18.65
C ARG A 173 5.34 18.20 -18.69
N TYR A 174 5.87 17.39 -17.77
CA TYR A 174 5.66 15.96 -17.69
C TYR A 174 5.03 15.62 -16.33
N SER A 175 3.81 15.10 -16.37
CA SER A 175 3.07 14.70 -15.17
C SER A 175 3.41 13.25 -14.77
N LEU A 176 4.69 12.99 -14.44
CA LEU A 176 5.13 11.67 -14.01
C LEU A 176 4.88 11.49 -12.51
N THR A 177 4.19 10.42 -12.15
CA THR A 177 4.06 9.97 -10.76
C THR A 177 5.32 9.23 -10.31
N GLN A 178 5.46 8.94 -9.01
CA GLN A 178 6.55 8.10 -8.51
C GLN A 178 6.47 6.66 -9.07
N GLU A 179 5.26 6.16 -9.29
CA GLU A 179 5.01 4.86 -9.92
C GLU A 179 5.52 4.86 -11.38
N ASP A 180 5.25 5.92 -12.15
CA ASP A 180 5.76 6.07 -13.51
C ASP A 180 7.29 6.10 -13.54
N ILE A 181 7.92 6.83 -12.61
CA ILE A 181 9.37 6.91 -12.51
C ILE A 181 9.98 5.54 -12.21
N GLN A 182 9.41 4.80 -11.28
CA GLN A 182 9.86 3.43 -10.95
C GLN A 182 9.68 2.49 -12.14
N LEU A 183 8.54 2.57 -12.83
CA LEU A 183 8.24 1.75 -14.00
C LEU A 183 9.25 2.00 -15.12
N ILE A 184 9.46 3.27 -15.50
CA ILE A 184 10.41 3.65 -16.56
C ILE A 184 11.85 3.25 -16.18
N SER A 185 12.22 3.44 -14.91
CA SER A 185 13.55 3.04 -14.42
C SER A 185 13.76 1.52 -14.47
N SER A 186 12.73 0.74 -14.15
CA SER A 186 12.76 -0.72 -14.27
C SER A 186 12.81 -1.16 -15.73
N ALA A 187 12.00 -0.55 -16.60
CA ALA A 187 12.00 -0.83 -18.03
C ALA A 187 13.35 -0.51 -18.69
N SER A 188 14.06 0.52 -18.22
CA SER A 188 15.38 0.90 -18.74
C SER A 188 16.41 -0.24 -18.64
N ALA A 189 16.24 -1.16 -17.69
CA ALA A 189 17.10 -2.35 -17.58
C ALA A 189 16.98 -3.31 -18.77
N LEU A 190 15.85 -3.25 -19.49
CA LEU A 190 15.58 -4.11 -20.65
C LEU A 190 15.98 -3.49 -22.00
N HIS A 191 16.59 -2.30 -22.00
CA HIS A 191 16.92 -1.55 -23.22
C HIS A 191 17.73 -2.38 -24.25
N ASP A 192 18.53 -3.30 -23.79
CA ASP A 192 19.44 -4.12 -24.57
C ASP A 192 18.96 -5.56 -24.83
N ILE A 193 17.72 -5.91 -24.42
CA ILE A 193 17.20 -7.28 -24.55
C ILE A 193 17.29 -7.83 -25.98
N GLY A 194 17.14 -6.98 -26.99
CA GLY A 194 17.24 -7.34 -28.39
C GLY A 194 18.64 -7.71 -28.86
N LYS A 195 19.69 -7.45 -28.08
CA LYS A 195 21.06 -7.91 -28.38
C LYS A 195 21.14 -9.45 -28.45
N VAL A 196 20.17 -10.16 -27.89
CA VAL A 196 20.07 -11.61 -28.01
C VAL A 196 20.05 -12.10 -29.46
N SER A 197 19.56 -11.29 -30.40
CA SER A 197 19.48 -11.62 -31.84
C SER A 197 20.73 -11.21 -32.65
N ILE A 198 21.64 -10.47 -32.06
CA ILE A 198 22.85 -9.98 -32.76
C ILE A 198 23.89 -11.12 -32.83
N PRO A 199 24.51 -11.39 -34.01
CA PRO A 199 25.55 -12.39 -34.14
C PRO A 199 26.77 -12.11 -33.25
N ASP A 200 27.35 -13.17 -32.68
CA ASP A 200 28.50 -13.05 -31.76
C ASP A 200 29.73 -12.40 -32.41
N GLU A 201 29.94 -12.60 -33.71
CA GLU A 201 31.01 -11.99 -34.49
C GLU A 201 30.90 -10.46 -34.56
N ILE A 202 29.68 -9.94 -34.47
CA ILE A 202 29.42 -8.48 -34.50
C ILE A 202 29.48 -7.92 -33.08
N ILE A 203 28.78 -8.57 -32.13
CA ILE A 203 28.67 -8.07 -30.77
C ILE A 203 30.01 -8.06 -30.02
N ASN A 204 30.85 -9.07 -30.27
CA ASN A 204 32.18 -9.23 -29.64
C ASN A 204 33.34 -8.84 -30.57
N LYS A 205 33.06 -8.10 -31.66
CA LYS A 205 34.11 -7.74 -32.63
C LYS A 205 35.18 -6.88 -32.00
N PRO A 206 36.45 -7.30 -32.04
CA PRO A 206 37.55 -6.44 -31.60
C PRO A 206 37.72 -5.28 -32.60
N GLY A 207 37.36 -4.07 -32.22
CA GLY A 207 37.53 -2.87 -33.03
C GLY A 207 36.23 -2.24 -33.50
N LYS A 208 36.31 -1.37 -34.52
CA LYS A 208 35.17 -0.64 -35.05
C LYS A 208 34.31 -1.53 -35.96
N LEU A 209 33.00 -1.42 -35.83
CA LEU A 209 32.06 -2.05 -36.74
C LEU A 209 32.09 -1.37 -38.13
N THR A 210 31.88 -2.14 -39.19
CA THR A 210 31.60 -1.57 -40.52
C THR A 210 30.23 -0.88 -40.51
N LYS A 211 29.88 -0.19 -41.57
CA LYS A 211 28.56 0.44 -41.68
C LYS A 211 27.43 -0.59 -41.67
N GLU A 212 27.61 -1.70 -42.37
CA GLU A 212 26.69 -2.82 -42.47
C GLU A 212 26.52 -3.51 -41.11
N GLU A 213 27.61 -3.80 -40.42
CA GLU A 213 27.57 -4.37 -39.07
C GLU A 213 26.94 -3.43 -38.03
N PHE A 214 27.12 -2.11 -38.19
CA PHE A 214 26.50 -1.13 -37.34
C PHE A 214 24.97 -1.05 -37.54
N GLU A 215 24.49 -1.21 -38.80
CA GLU A 215 23.04 -1.32 -39.04
C GLU A 215 22.47 -2.58 -38.41
N ILE A 216 23.17 -3.73 -38.48
CA ILE A 216 22.78 -4.94 -37.76
C ILE A 216 22.77 -4.70 -36.25
N MET A 217 23.79 -4.07 -35.70
CA MET A 217 23.82 -3.73 -34.28
C MET A 217 22.64 -2.88 -33.85
N LYS A 218 22.25 -1.85 -34.66
CA LYS A 218 21.10 -0.99 -34.35
C LYS A 218 19.76 -1.73 -34.33
N SER A 219 19.64 -2.85 -35.06
CA SER A 219 18.40 -3.61 -35.08
C SER A 219 18.00 -4.20 -33.71
N HIS A 220 18.93 -4.26 -32.74
CA HIS A 220 18.59 -4.73 -31.40
C HIS A 220 17.43 -3.92 -30.75
N THR A 221 17.30 -2.62 -31.08
CA THR A 221 16.22 -1.78 -30.51
C THR A 221 14.84 -2.19 -31.02
N THR A 222 14.70 -2.48 -32.32
CA THR A 222 13.46 -2.96 -32.91
C THR A 222 13.17 -4.39 -32.50
N VAL A 223 14.15 -5.27 -32.55
CA VAL A 223 14.00 -6.66 -32.11
C VAL A 223 13.66 -6.74 -30.61
N GLY A 224 14.26 -5.89 -29.79
CA GLY A 224 13.93 -5.79 -28.37
C GLY A 224 12.47 -5.39 -28.16
N ALA A 225 11.98 -4.41 -28.90
CA ALA A 225 10.58 -4.02 -28.87
C ALA A 225 9.65 -5.15 -29.32
N ASP A 226 10.00 -5.86 -30.41
CA ASP A 226 9.21 -6.99 -30.90
C ASP A 226 9.16 -8.14 -29.87
N ILE A 227 10.28 -8.49 -29.25
CA ILE A 227 10.35 -9.50 -28.19
C ILE A 227 9.40 -9.16 -27.04
N LEU A 228 9.41 -7.90 -26.57
CA LEU A 228 8.58 -7.48 -25.46
C LEU A 228 7.10 -7.39 -25.86
N HIS A 229 6.81 -6.97 -27.09
CA HIS A 229 5.44 -6.89 -27.62
C HIS A 229 4.79 -8.26 -27.82
N ASP A 230 5.57 -9.27 -28.24
CA ASP A 230 5.07 -10.61 -28.52
C ASP A 230 4.83 -11.47 -27.27
N LEU A 231 5.13 -10.93 -26.07
CA LEU A 231 4.82 -11.62 -24.82
C LEU A 231 3.29 -11.76 -24.63
N PRO A 232 2.79 -12.92 -24.15
CA PRO A 232 1.36 -13.22 -24.06
C PRO A 232 0.51 -12.23 -23.25
N PHE A 233 1.13 -11.42 -22.40
CA PHE A 233 0.48 -10.45 -21.51
C PHE A 233 0.97 -9.01 -21.73
N SER A 234 1.63 -8.72 -22.84
CA SER A 234 2.22 -7.41 -23.13
C SER A 234 1.23 -6.24 -23.04
N ASN A 235 -0.05 -6.48 -23.35
CA ASN A 235 -1.11 -5.47 -23.31
C ASN A 235 -1.65 -5.19 -21.88
N GLU A 236 -1.38 -6.06 -20.92
CA GLU A 236 -1.88 -5.96 -19.54
C GLU A 236 -0.82 -5.44 -18.58
N GLU A 237 0.45 -5.67 -18.90
CA GLU A 237 1.57 -5.26 -18.04
C GLU A 237 2.08 -3.85 -18.38
N PRO A 238 2.01 -2.87 -17.45
CA PRO A 238 2.46 -1.50 -17.68
C PRO A 238 3.93 -1.39 -18.10
N LEU A 239 4.78 -2.32 -17.63
CA LEU A 239 6.21 -2.35 -17.95
C LEU A 239 6.50 -2.59 -19.43
N LEU A 240 5.56 -3.21 -20.17
CA LEU A 240 5.72 -3.62 -21.56
C LEU A 240 5.00 -2.69 -22.56
N LYS A 241 4.30 -1.66 -22.08
CA LYS A 241 3.67 -0.59 -22.85
C LYS A 241 4.60 0.57 -23.08
#